data_4babaa79467c1d13973de380619c0206
#
_entry.id   4babaa79467c1d13973de380619c0206
#
_cell.length_a   1.000
_cell.length_b   1.000
_cell.length_c   1.000
_cell.angle_alpha   90.00
_cell.angle_beta   90.00
_cell.angle_gamma   90.00
#
_symmetry.space_group_name_H-M   'P 1'
#
loop_
_entity.id
_entity.type
_entity.pdbx_description
1 polymer ?
#
loop_
_entity_poly.entity_id
_entity_poly.type
_entity_poly.pdbx_seq_one_letter_code
_entity_poly.pdbx_strand_id
1 'polypeptide(L)'
;MKNRIKLFLVISALSLLFGMKANAQVFDGITQPTKFRVWVPVSIDLHNSKNVGVAPFVGYKQDIGERFSITPVLQYNINKEAFVPQVWLNFNVAKKFYILSRSIYDTKADLYKHTLSATYKLPLGFMVDGTWENMYNGKKFCDGDRLQFVGGWAHRLFVVNAGYSCRAKPGFIANFRWKVTPNDWLQMKYDGGTKSMQLGCALQFN
;
A
#
# COMPACT_ATOMS: atom_id res chain seq x y z
N MET A 1 11.41 24.59 -1.13
CA MET A 1 10.77 23.99 -2.31
C MET A 1 11.77 23.39 -3.31
N LYS A 2 12.81 24.07 -3.73
CA LYS A 2 13.79 23.59 -4.76
C LYS A 2 14.46 22.23 -4.42
N ASN A 3 14.80 21.96 -3.18
CA ASN A 3 15.46 20.69 -2.79
C ASN A 3 14.51 19.48 -2.81
N ARG A 4 13.22 19.69 -2.58
CA ARG A 4 12.20 18.61 -2.58
C ARG A 4 11.93 18.13 -4.02
N ILE A 5 11.93 19.06 -4.97
CA ILE A 5 11.78 18.74 -6.40
C ILE A 5 13.02 17.98 -6.91
N LYS A 6 14.23 18.38 -6.49
CA LYS A 6 15.46 17.67 -6.83
C LYS A 6 15.47 16.23 -6.32
N LEU A 7 15.03 16.00 -5.07
CA LEU A 7 14.93 14.67 -4.50
C LEU A 7 13.92 13.81 -5.27
N PHE A 8 12.77 14.36 -5.64
CA PHE A 8 11.78 13.67 -6.46
C PHE A 8 12.33 13.31 -7.84
N LEU A 9 13.04 14.21 -8.51
CA LEU A 9 13.66 13.96 -9.80
C LEU A 9 14.79 12.93 -9.71
N VAL A 10 15.58 12.94 -8.65
CA VAL A 10 16.64 11.93 -8.42
C VAL A 10 16.03 10.54 -8.17
N ILE A 11 14.99 10.44 -7.36
CA ILE A 11 14.29 9.17 -7.12
C ILE A 11 13.64 8.67 -8.42
N SER A 12 13.02 9.57 -9.21
CA SER A 12 12.42 9.21 -10.49
C SER A 12 13.46 8.82 -11.54
N ALA A 13 14.61 9.49 -11.59
CA ALA A 13 15.71 9.16 -12.48
C ALA A 13 16.41 7.86 -12.12
N LEU A 14 16.61 7.59 -10.82
CA LEU A 14 17.10 6.29 -10.33
C LEU A 14 16.12 5.16 -10.70
N SER A 15 14.82 5.43 -10.65
CA SER A 15 13.77 4.49 -11.04
C SER A 15 13.85 4.08 -12.51
N LEU A 16 14.22 5.01 -13.39
CA LEU A 16 14.36 4.77 -14.84
C LEU A 16 15.66 4.02 -15.20
N LEU A 17 16.71 4.15 -14.39
CA LEU A 17 18.01 3.52 -14.63
C LEU A 17 18.08 2.03 -14.27
N PHE A 18 17.17 1.53 -13.42
CA PHE A 18 17.16 0.15 -12.95
C PHE A 18 16.07 -0.71 -13.60
N GLY A 19 15.78 -0.51 -14.87
CA GLY A 19 14.85 -1.34 -15.65
C GLY A 19 15.33 -2.78 -15.78
N MET A 20 15.05 -3.64 -14.81
CA MET A 20 15.33 -5.07 -14.88
C MET A 20 14.06 -5.88 -15.17
N LYS A 21 14.20 -6.85 -16.07
CA LYS A 21 13.11 -7.74 -16.50
C LYS A 21 12.70 -8.68 -15.36
N ALA A 22 11.45 -8.66 -14.97
CA ALA A 22 10.90 -9.69 -14.09
C ALA A 22 9.42 -10.00 -14.41
N ASN A 23 9.06 -11.26 -14.28
CA ASN A 23 7.69 -11.75 -14.49
C ASN A 23 6.81 -11.42 -13.28
N ALA A 24 5.87 -10.54 -13.42
CA ALA A 24 5.00 -10.10 -12.33
C ALA A 24 3.63 -10.77 -12.35
N GLN A 25 3.23 -11.30 -11.22
CA GLN A 25 1.85 -11.65 -10.92
C GLN A 25 1.16 -10.54 -10.12
N VAL A 26 -0.14 -10.42 -10.31
CA VAL A 26 -0.97 -9.21 -10.25
C VAL A 26 -1.44 -8.80 -8.87
N PHE A 27 -0.99 -9.36 -7.76
CA PHE A 27 -1.60 -9.03 -6.48
C PHE A 27 -0.64 -8.52 -5.41
N ASP A 28 -1.14 -7.52 -4.69
CA ASP A 28 -0.59 -6.93 -3.50
C ASP A 28 0.30 -7.83 -2.68
N GLY A 29 1.59 -7.61 -2.70
CA GLY A 29 2.55 -8.05 -1.71
C GLY A 29 2.61 -9.54 -1.38
N ILE A 30 1.48 -10.22 -1.42
CA ILE A 30 1.30 -11.58 -0.93
C ILE A 30 1.79 -12.62 -1.94
N THR A 31 1.59 -12.38 -3.24
CA THR A 31 1.83 -13.39 -4.29
C THR A 31 2.93 -13.00 -5.26
N GLN A 32 3.68 -11.96 -4.96
CA GLN A 32 4.72 -11.50 -5.88
C GLN A 32 6.07 -12.15 -5.56
N PRO A 33 6.76 -12.67 -6.57
CA PRO A 33 8.10 -13.24 -6.40
C PRO A 33 9.17 -12.18 -6.08
N THR A 34 8.84 -10.90 -6.26
CA THR A 34 9.78 -9.80 -6.07
C THR A 34 10.18 -9.65 -4.61
N LYS A 35 11.49 -9.67 -4.35
CA LYS A 35 12.05 -9.56 -3.01
C LYS A 35 12.20 -8.11 -2.56
N PHE A 36 12.52 -7.20 -3.47
CA PHE A 36 12.75 -5.79 -3.15
C PHE A 36 11.71 -4.89 -3.82
N ARG A 37 11.20 -3.93 -3.06
CA ARG A 37 10.15 -3.01 -3.53
C ARG A 37 10.45 -1.58 -3.10
N VAL A 38 10.31 -0.66 -4.04
CA VAL A 38 10.25 0.77 -3.78
C VAL A 38 8.86 1.28 -4.18
N TRP A 39 8.26 2.08 -3.33
CA TRP A 39 6.97 2.70 -3.57
C TRP A 39 7.03 4.19 -3.24
N VAL A 40 6.52 5.02 -4.11
CA VAL A 40 6.49 6.48 -3.92
C VAL A 40 5.04 6.97 -4.01
N PRO A 41 4.29 6.96 -2.92
CA PRO A 41 2.95 7.53 -2.87
C PRO A 41 3.00 9.05 -2.69
N VAL A 42 2.12 9.73 -3.41
CA VAL A 42 1.79 11.14 -3.23
C VAL A 42 0.34 11.22 -2.82
N SER A 43 0.06 11.74 -1.65
CA SER A 43 -1.29 11.89 -1.11
C SER A 43 -1.73 13.36 -1.18
N ILE A 44 -2.95 13.59 -1.60
CA ILE A 44 -3.56 14.92 -1.70
C ILE A 44 -4.80 14.92 -0.79
N ASP A 45 -4.86 15.87 0.12
CA ASP A 45 -6.06 16.14 0.91
C ASP A 45 -7.07 16.91 0.04
N LEU A 46 -8.23 16.33 -0.19
CA LEU A 46 -9.27 16.94 -1.03
C LEU A 46 -10.03 18.09 -0.35
N HIS A 47 -9.94 18.24 0.98
CA HIS A 47 -10.43 19.42 1.69
C HIS A 47 -9.46 20.59 1.57
N ASN A 48 -8.17 20.29 1.50
CA ASN A 48 -7.14 21.30 1.37
C ASN A 48 -6.06 20.79 0.41
N SER A 49 -6.24 21.10 -0.86
CA SER A 49 -5.34 20.66 -1.95
C SER A 49 -3.89 21.16 -1.80
N LYS A 50 -3.63 22.11 -0.91
CA LYS A 50 -2.27 22.54 -0.55
C LYS A 50 -1.57 21.51 0.35
N ASN A 51 -2.31 20.62 1.00
CA ASN A 51 -1.76 19.54 1.80
C ASN A 51 -1.41 18.34 0.92
N VAL A 52 -0.24 18.38 0.34
CA VAL A 52 0.32 17.28 -0.43
C VAL A 52 1.33 16.54 0.43
N GLY A 53 1.10 15.26 0.65
CA GLY A 53 2.01 14.38 1.39
C GLY A 53 2.79 13.47 0.45
N VAL A 54 4.09 13.36 0.64
CA VAL A 54 4.95 12.40 -0.08
C VAL A 54 5.64 11.50 0.94
N ALA A 55 5.49 10.20 0.78
CA ALA A 55 5.98 9.24 1.76
C ALA A 55 6.58 7.98 1.09
N PRO A 56 7.75 8.11 0.43
CA PRO A 56 8.42 6.97 -0.18
C PRO A 56 8.74 5.89 0.84
N PHE A 57 8.66 4.63 0.42
CA PHE A 57 9.11 3.52 1.23
C PHE A 57 9.91 2.50 0.42
N VAL A 58 10.72 1.75 1.15
CA VAL A 58 11.45 0.60 0.66
C VAL A 58 11.11 -0.61 1.53
N GLY A 59 10.93 -1.76 0.92
CA GLY A 59 10.65 -3.01 1.61
C GLY A 59 11.38 -4.18 0.98
N TYR A 60 11.73 -5.16 1.80
CA TYR A 60 12.34 -6.40 1.37
C TYR A 60 11.48 -7.58 1.82
N LYS A 61 10.94 -8.34 0.87
CA LYS A 61 10.14 -9.52 1.14
C LYS A 61 11.04 -10.72 1.34
N GLN A 62 10.91 -11.40 2.48
CA GLN A 62 11.54 -12.67 2.76
C GLN A 62 10.46 -13.74 2.91
N ASP A 63 10.54 -14.77 2.07
CA ASP A 63 9.66 -15.92 2.17
C ASP A 63 10.17 -16.88 3.25
N ILE A 64 9.27 -17.36 4.11
CA ILE A 64 9.52 -18.33 5.17
C ILE A 64 8.64 -19.55 4.88
N GLY A 65 9.21 -20.51 4.18
CA GLY A 65 8.46 -21.63 3.62
C GLY A 65 7.51 -21.20 2.49
N GLU A 66 6.55 -22.04 2.16
CA GLU A 66 5.66 -21.86 1.00
C GLU A 66 4.47 -20.92 1.27
N ARG A 67 4.11 -20.71 2.53
CA ARG A 67 2.85 -20.05 2.90
C ARG A 67 3.01 -18.75 3.64
N PHE A 68 4.18 -18.46 4.14
CA PHE A 68 4.41 -17.30 4.98
C PHE A 68 5.52 -16.43 4.41
N SER A 69 5.35 -15.11 4.49
CA SER A 69 6.43 -14.18 4.23
C SER A 69 6.39 -12.98 5.16
N ILE A 70 7.55 -12.47 5.49
CA ILE A 70 7.74 -11.24 6.25
C ILE A 70 8.36 -10.18 5.34
N THR A 71 7.89 -8.94 5.47
CA THR A 71 8.42 -7.80 4.71
C THR A 71 8.63 -6.64 5.67
N PRO A 72 9.85 -6.46 6.19
CA PRO A 72 10.23 -5.21 6.81
C PRO A 72 10.17 -4.08 5.78
N VAL A 73 9.60 -2.96 6.18
CA VAL A 73 9.43 -1.77 5.34
C VAL A 73 9.87 -0.55 6.13
N LEU A 74 10.65 0.29 5.48
CA LEU A 74 11.00 1.61 5.99
C LEU A 74 10.38 2.69 5.09
N GLN A 75 9.54 3.51 5.65
CA GLN A 75 8.92 4.65 4.99
C GLN A 75 9.45 5.93 5.59
N TYR A 76 9.62 6.96 4.76
CA TYR A 76 9.94 8.30 5.21
C TYR A 76 8.85 9.28 4.76
N ASN A 77 8.18 9.89 5.73
CA ASN A 77 7.20 10.93 5.46
C ASN A 77 7.91 12.29 5.32
N ILE A 78 8.02 12.78 4.09
CA ILE A 78 8.79 14.00 3.78
C ILE A 78 8.17 15.23 4.45
N ASN A 79 6.85 15.31 4.49
CA ASN A 79 6.16 16.47 5.06
C ASN A 79 6.25 16.54 6.58
N LYS A 80 6.25 15.37 7.22
CA LYS A 80 6.38 15.26 8.67
C LYS A 80 7.82 15.17 9.12
N GLU A 81 8.76 14.94 8.21
CA GLU A 81 10.16 14.64 8.52
C GLU A 81 10.28 13.48 9.52
N ALA A 82 9.54 12.41 9.26
CA ALA A 82 9.41 11.28 10.17
C ALA A 82 9.66 9.94 9.48
N PHE A 83 10.38 9.07 10.17
CA PHE A 83 10.46 7.67 9.79
C PHE A 83 9.22 6.92 10.26
N VAL A 84 8.77 6.00 9.43
CA VAL A 84 7.60 5.16 9.68
C VAL A 84 7.98 3.70 9.40
N PRO A 85 8.66 3.03 10.33
CA PRO A 85 8.95 1.61 10.19
C PRO A 85 7.67 0.79 10.19
N GLN A 86 7.67 -0.26 9.37
CA GLN A 86 6.53 -1.16 9.23
C GLN A 86 7.01 -2.61 9.13
N VAL A 87 6.15 -3.52 9.55
CA VAL A 87 6.33 -4.96 9.33
C VAL A 87 5.06 -5.51 8.70
N TRP A 88 5.21 -6.15 7.56
CA TRP A 88 4.11 -6.82 6.87
C TRP A 88 4.29 -8.33 6.95
N LEU A 89 3.27 -9.02 7.44
CA LEU A 89 3.20 -10.47 7.53
C LEU A 89 2.15 -10.95 6.54
N ASN A 90 2.56 -11.79 5.59
CA ASN A 90 1.65 -12.34 4.60
C ASN A 90 1.51 -13.83 4.85
N PHE A 91 0.29 -14.32 4.80
CA PHE A 91 -0.02 -15.71 5.01
C PHE A 91 -0.99 -16.24 3.94
N ASN A 92 -0.53 -17.24 3.18
CA ASN A 92 -1.33 -17.96 2.20
C ASN A 92 -2.07 -19.10 2.91
N VAL A 93 -3.28 -18.85 3.40
CA VAL A 93 -4.10 -19.85 4.10
C VAL A 93 -4.45 -20.99 3.16
N ALA A 94 -4.86 -20.64 1.93
CA ALA A 94 -5.21 -21.58 0.88
C ALA A 94 -4.89 -20.97 -0.50
N LYS A 95 -4.97 -21.77 -1.56
CA LYS A 95 -4.65 -21.35 -2.94
C LYS A 95 -5.34 -20.07 -3.41
N LYS A 96 -6.49 -19.72 -2.80
CA LYS A 96 -7.28 -18.53 -3.17
C LYS A 96 -7.53 -17.59 -2.00
N PHE A 97 -7.03 -17.90 -0.80
CA PHE A 97 -7.29 -17.13 0.41
C PHE A 97 -6.00 -16.66 1.06
N TYR A 98 -5.89 -15.36 1.25
CA TYR A 98 -4.69 -14.67 1.73
C TYR A 98 -5.03 -13.78 2.91
N ILE A 99 -4.13 -13.72 3.86
CA ILE A 99 -4.19 -12.79 4.99
C ILE A 99 -2.93 -11.92 4.97
N LEU A 100 -3.11 -10.61 5.12
CA LEU A 100 -2.04 -9.64 5.27
C LEU A 100 -2.23 -8.89 6.58
N SER A 101 -1.24 -8.97 7.45
CA SER A 101 -1.14 -8.15 8.66
C SER A 101 -0.05 -7.10 8.45
N ARG A 102 -0.34 -5.84 8.76
CA ARG A 102 0.63 -4.74 8.71
C ARG A 102 0.63 -4.01 10.03
N SER A 103 1.79 -3.92 10.63
CA SER A 103 2.05 -3.09 11.81
C SER A 103 2.91 -1.91 11.37
N ILE A 104 2.47 -0.71 11.68
CA ILE A 104 3.04 0.56 11.24
C ILE A 104 3.24 1.43 12.47
N TYR A 105 4.41 2.05 12.61
CA TYR A 105 4.70 2.98 13.69
C TYR A 105 5.14 4.33 13.15
N ASP A 106 4.36 5.38 13.41
CA ASP A 106 4.73 6.76 13.09
C ASP A 106 5.53 7.32 14.26
N THR A 107 6.85 7.44 14.08
CA THR A 107 7.79 7.85 15.16
C THR A 107 7.57 9.28 15.66
N LYS A 108 7.02 10.17 14.83
CA LYS A 108 6.78 11.56 15.21
C LYS A 108 5.44 11.75 15.91
N ALA A 109 4.43 11.00 15.47
CA ALA A 109 3.11 11.05 16.08
C ALA A 109 2.97 10.14 17.30
N ASP A 110 3.97 9.29 17.57
CA ASP A 110 3.91 8.20 18.55
C ASP A 110 2.64 7.37 18.39
N LEU A 111 2.39 6.95 17.16
CA LEU A 111 1.15 6.30 16.78
C LEU A 111 1.41 4.93 16.17
N TYR A 112 0.85 3.90 16.78
CA TYR A 112 0.76 2.57 16.19
C TYR A 112 -0.51 2.45 15.36
N LYS A 113 -0.35 1.91 14.15
CA LYS A 113 -1.45 1.51 13.30
C LYS A 113 -1.29 0.04 12.96
N HIS A 114 -2.35 -0.72 13.16
CA HIS A 114 -2.42 -2.11 12.76
C HIS A 114 -3.51 -2.31 11.72
N THR A 115 -3.21 -3.05 10.66
CA THR A 115 -4.19 -3.44 9.64
C THR A 115 -4.16 -4.94 9.45
N LEU A 116 -5.33 -5.55 9.40
CA LEU A 116 -5.52 -6.95 9.06
C LEU A 116 -6.45 -7.04 7.86
N SER A 117 -5.95 -7.56 6.74
CA SER A 117 -6.72 -7.75 5.52
C SER A 117 -6.87 -9.23 5.22
N ALA A 118 -8.06 -9.61 4.78
CA ALA A 118 -8.36 -10.95 4.29
C ALA A 118 -8.89 -10.84 2.86
N THR A 119 -8.19 -11.46 1.91
CA THR A 119 -8.53 -11.41 0.48
C THR A 119 -8.88 -12.79 -0.03
N TYR A 120 -10.01 -12.91 -0.71
CA TYR A 120 -10.41 -14.13 -1.41
C TYR A 120 -10.46 -13.87 -2.92
N LYS A 121 -9.75 -14.73 -3.69
CA LYS A 121 -9.75 -14.70 -5.16
C LYS A 121 -10.88 -15.57 -5.72
N LEU A 122 -11.73 -14.95 -6.50
CA LEU A 122 -12.79 -15.57 -7.26
C LEU A 122 -12.32 -15.96 -8.67
N PRO A 123 -13.10 -16.79 -9.42
CA PRO A 123 -12.83 -17.05 -10.82
C PRO A 123 -12.78 -15.77 -11.68
N LEU A 124 -12.21 -15.87 -12.88
CA LEU A 124 -12.14 -14.80 -13.87
C LEU A 124 -11.46 -13.51 -13.42
N GLY A 125 -10.61 -13.59 -12.38
CA GLY A 125 -9.86 -12.44 -11.87
C GLY A 125 -10.62 -11.57 -10.88
N PHE A 126 -11.84 -11.92 -10.49
CA PHE A 126 -12.55 -11.21 -9.42
C PHE A 126 -11.94 -11.48 -8.05
N MET A 127 -12.17 -10.56 -7.12
CA MET A 127 -11.73 -10.68 -5.73
C MET A 127 -12.64 -9.93 -4.79
N VAL A 128 -12.63 -10.35 -3.54
CA VAL A 128 -13.22 -9.63 -2.41
C VAL A 128 -12.17 -9.49 -1.32
N ASP A 129 -12.16 -8.34 -0.66
CA ASP A 129 -11.24 -8.02 0.43
C ASP A 129 -11.99 -7.40 1.58
N GLY A 130 -11.68 -7.88 2.78
CA GLY A 130 -12.12 -7.27 4.04
C GLY A 130 -10.89 -6.79 4.80
N THR A 131 -10.84 -5.52 5.16
CA THR A 131 -9.75 -4.93 5.93
C THR A 131 -10.26 -4.32 7.22
N TRP A 132 -9.70 -4.72 8.34
CA TRP A 132 -9.81 -4.07 9.63
C TRP A 132 -8.57 -3.23 9.90
N GLU A 133 -8.77 -2.01 10.37
CA GLU A 133 -7.71 -1.07 10.71
C GLU A 133 -7.96 -0.50 12.10
N ASN A 134 -6.93 -0.50 12.94
CA ASN A 134 -6.94 0.08 14.28
C ASN A 134 -5.73 1.00 14.48
N MET A 135 -5.88 2.03 15.29
CA MET A 135 -4.80 2.95 15.67
C MET A 135 -4.67 3.02 17.17
N TYR A 136 -3.44 3.04 17.66
CA TYR A 136 -3.08 3.13 19.07
C TYR A 136 -1.99 4.18 19.29
N ASN A 137 -2.21 5.10 20.23
CA ASN A 137 -1.30 6.21 20.49
C ASN A 137 -0.51 6.06 21.80
N GLY A 138 -0.28 4.84 22.25
CA GLY A 138 0.43 4.53 23.49
C GLY A 138 -0.40 4.62 24.76
N LYS A 139 -1.55 5.29 24.74
CA LYS A 139 -2.42 5.50 25.92
C LYS A 139 -3.72 4.73 25.85
N LYS A 140 -4.36 4.72 24.71
CA LYS A 140 -5.61 4.01 24.44
C LYS A 140 -5.72 3.71 22.94
N PHE A 141 -6.52 2.74 22.56
CA PHE A 141 -6.91 2.61 21.16
C PHE A 141 -7.65 3.89 20.76
N CYS A 142 -7.24 4.49 19.64
CA CYS A 142 -7.92 5.65 19.10
C CYS A 142 -9.34 5.28 18.74
N ASP A 143 -10.29 6.17 19.07
CA ASP A 143 -11.71 5.94 18.88
C ASP A 143 -12.04 5.50 17.46
N GLY A 144 -12.56 4.30 17.36
CA GLY A 144 -13.12 3.75 16.16
C GLY A 144 -12.18 2.97 15.28
N ASP A 145 -12.38 1.67 15.29
CA ASP A 145 -11.88 0.78 14.27
C ASP A 145 -12.49 1.13 12.92
N ARG A 146 -11.71 1.03 11.88
CA ARG A 146 -12.17 1.17 10.51
C ARG A 146 -12.28 -0.21 9.88
N LEU A 147 -13.47 -0.51 9.35
CA LEU A 147 -13.70 -1.68 8.52
C LEU A 147 -13.88 -1.27 7.06
N GLN A 148 -13.22 -1.97 6.16
CA GLN A 148 -13.31 -1.73 4.72
C GLN A 148 -13.71 -3.02 4.03
N PHE A 149 -14.66 -2.95 3.13
CA PHE A 149 -15.07 -4.05 2.26
C PHE A 149 -14.92 -3.62 0.81
N VAL A 150 -14.16 -4.36 0.06
CA VAL A 150 -13.77 -4.00 -1.30
C VAL A 150 -13.99 -5.19 -2.21
N GLY A 151 -14.68 -4.97 -3.32
CA GLY A 151 -14.73 -5.89 -4.45
C GLY A 151 -13.84 -5.38 -5.56
N GLY A 152 -13.26 -6.28 -6.33
CA GLY A 152 -12.37 -5.88 -7.41
C GLY A 152 -12.24 -6.89 -8.53
N TRP A 153 -11.57 -6.45 -9.57
CA TRP A 153 -11.22 -7.26 -10.72
C TRP A 153 -9.78 -6.99 -11.15
N ALA A 154 -9.06 -8.08 -11.34
CA ALA A 154 -7.68 -8.05 -11.79
C ALA A 154 -7.56 -8.55 -13.22
N HIS A 155 -7.10 -7.68 -14.09
CA HIS A 155 -6.68 -7.99 -15.44
C HIS A 155 -5.15 -8.01 -15.53
N ARG A 156 -4.60 -8.58 -16.59
CA ARG A 156 -3.13 -8.63 -16.77
C ARG A 156 -2.48 -7.24 -16.84
N LEU A 157 -3.21 -6.21 -17.29
CA LEU A 157 -2.71 -4.85 -17.48
C LEU A 157 -3.13 -3.90 -16.34
N PHE A 158 -4.19 -4.20 -15.62
CA PHE A 158 -4.71 -3.31 -14.59
C PHE A 158 -5.48 -4.07 -13.52
N VAL A 159 -5.65 -3.42 -12.38
CA VAL A 159 -6.52 -3.85 -11.28
C VAL A 159 -7.44 -2.70 -10.94
N VAL A 160 -8.72 -2.98 -10.86
CA VAL A 160 -9.75 -2.05 -10.39
C VAL A 160 -10.39 -2.65 -9.16
N ASN A 161 -10.52 -1.86 -8.11
CA ASN A 161 -11.34 -2.25 -6.99
C ASN A 161 -12.09 -1.06 -6.42
N ALA A 162 -13.27 -1.34 -5.86
CA ALA A 162 -14.12 -0.35 -5.23
C ALA A 162 -14.85 -0.97 -4.06
N GLY A 163 -15.22 -0.14 -3.10
CA GLY A 163 -15.91 -0.59 -1.90
C GLY A 163 -16.26 0.53 -0.96
N TYR A 164 -16.50 0.17 0.26
CA TYR A 164 -16.94 1.10 1.28
C TYR A 164 -16.19 0.86 2.60
N SER A 165 -15.83 1.93 3.28
CA SER A 165 -15.39 1.87 4.67
C SER A 165 -16.54 2.23 5.58
N CYS A 166 -16.67 1.54 6.71
CA CYS A 166 -17.64 1.80 7.74
C CYS A 166 -16.96 2.02 9.11
N ARG A 167 -17.72 2.36 10.12
CA ARG A 167 -17.28 2.80 11.45
C ARG A 167 -16.53 4.13 11.36
N ALA A 168 -15.34 4.25 11.97
CA ALA A 168 -14.58 5.48 11.88
C ALA A 168 -14.28 5.85 10.42
N LYS A 169 -14.59 7.08 10.05
CA LYS A 169 -14.40 7.65 8.70
C LYS A 169 -15.09 6.83 7.60
N PRO A 170 -16.43 6.72 7.64
CA PRO A 170 -17.18 6.03 6.61
C PRO A 170 -17.04 6.74 5.26
N GLY A 171 -17.02 5.99 4.18
CA GLY A 171 -16.94 6.55 2.85
C GLY A 171 -16.61 5.55 1.77
N PHE A 172 -16.84 5.95 0.54
CA PHE A 172 -16.51 5.17 -0.66
C PHE A 172 -15.01 5.09 -0.86
N ILE A 173 -14.53 3.93 -1.27
CA ILE A 173 -13.13 3.68 -1.60
C ILE A 173 -13.07 3.19 -3.04
N ALA A 174 -12.15 3.74 -3.82
CA ALA A 174 -11.85 3.25 -5.16
C ALA A 174 -10.33 3.22 -5.37
N ASN A 175 -9.87 2.23 -6.11
CA ASN A 175 -8.47 2.11 -6.43
C ASN A 175 -8.32 1.55 -7.85
N PHE A 176 -7.47 2.20 -8.61
CA PHE A 176 -7.07 1.77 -9.94
C PHE A 176 -5.54 1.64 -9.97
N ARG A 177 -5.06 0.51 -10.47
CA ARG A 177 -3.66 0.26 -10.71
C ARG A 177 -3.44 -0.14 -12.14
N TRP A 178 -2.54 0.53 -12.80
CA TRP A 178 -2.11 0.20 -14.14
C TRP A 178 -0.69 -0.34 -14.12
N LYS A 179 -0.48 -1.48 -14.74
CA LYS A 179 0.84 -2.06 -14.96
C LYS A 179 1.49 -1.39 -16.15
N VAL A 180 2.56 -0.65 -15.88
CA VAL A 180 3.39 -0.04 -16.91
C VAL A 180 4.36 -1.08 -17.48
N THR A 181 4.93 -1.90 -16.60
CA THR A 181 5.73 -3.09 -16.93
C THR A 181 5.20 -4.27 -16.10
N PRO A 182 5.68 -5.50 -16.31
CA PRO A 182 5.31 -6.61 -15.44
C PRO A 182 5.54 -6.37 -13.95
N ASN A 183 6.45 -5.48 -13.57
CA ASN A 183 6.83 -5.22 -12.19
C ASN A 183 6.44 -3.83 -11.68
N ASP A 184 6.21 -2.90 -12.60
CA ASP A 184 6.03 -1.50 -12.24
C ASP A 184 4.58 -1.08 -12.41
N TRP A 185 4.10 -0.27 -11.49
CA TRP A 185 2.70 0.15 -11.44
C TRP A 185 2.57 1.64 -11.26
N LEU A 186 1.54 2.16 -11.88
CA LEU A 186 0.93 3.43 -11.49
C LEU A 186 -0.35 3.12 -10.71
N GLN A 187 -0.56 3.81 -9.62
CA GLN A 187 -1.76 3.68 -8.80
C GLN A 187 -2.43 5.02 -8.58
N MET A 188 -3.74 4.99 -8.64
CA MET A 188 -4.62 6.05 -8.17
C MET A 188 -5.59 5.45 -7.16
N LYS A 189 -5.63 5.99 -5.96
CA LYS A 189 -6.56 5.59 -4.90
C LYS A 189 -7.34 6.80 -4.41
N TYR A 190 -8.65 6.66 -4.33
CA TYR A 190 -9.55 7.57 -3.67
C TYR A 190 -10.06 6.98 -2.36
N ASP A 191 -10.10 7.76 -1.31
CA ASP A 191 -10.65 7.40 -0.02
C ASP A 191 -11.60 8.49 0.48
N GLY A 192 -12.91 8.25 0.32
CA GLY A 192 -13.96 9.18 0.70
C GLY A 192 -14.11 9.37 2.21
N GLY A 193 -13.71 8.36 3.01
CA GLY A 193 -13.75 8.48 4.47
C GLY A 193 -12.69 9.43 5.02
N THR A 194 -11.52 9.47 4.40
CA THR A 194 -10.44 10.42 4.73
C THR A 194 -10.44 11.64 3.81
N LYS A 195 -11.30 11.63 2.79
CA LYS A 195 -11.38 12.65 1.73
C LYS A 195 -10.01 12.93 1.11
N SER A 196 -9.32 11.88 0.76
CA SER A 196 -7.98 11.93 0.19
C SER A 196 -7.89 11.21 -1.13
N MET A 197 -7.02 11.70 -2.00
CA MET A 197 -6.58 11.03 -3.20
C MET A 197 -5.09 10.72 -3.09
N GLN A 198 -4.70 9.51 -3.47
CA GLN A 198 -3.32 9.10 -3.50
C GLN A 198 -2.96 8.67 -4.92
N LEU A 199 -1.89 9.26 -5.42
CA LEU A 199 -1.21 8.84 -6.64
C LEU A 199 0.12 8.20 -6.25
N GLY A 200 0.56 7.21 -6.98
CA GLY A 200 1.83 6.57 -6.65
C GLY A 200 2.37 5.71 -7.76
N CYS A 201 3.66 5.47 -7.71
CA CYS A 201 4.35 4.50 -8.55
C CYS A 201 5.06 3.48 -7.67
N ALA A 202 5.06 2.23 -8.09
CA ALA A 202 5.80 1.15 -7.46
C ALA A 202 6.79 0.57 -8.44
N LEU A 203 8.00 0.33 -7.97
CA LEU A 203 9.05 -0.38 -8.67
C LEU A 203 9.38 -1.64 -7.88
N GLN A 204 9.52 -2.74 -8.58
CA GLN A 204 9.76 -4.04 -7.94
C GLN A 204 10.94 -4.74 -8.60
N PHE A 205 11.84 -5.25 -7.77
CA PHE A 205 13.07 -5.92 -8.18
C PHE A 205 13.12 -7.33 -7.60
N ASN A 206 13.67 -8.27 -8.35
CA ASN A 206 13.89 -9.66 -7.92
C ASN A 206 15.21 -9.82 -7.17
#